data_c8d13e141af390c7f7d943a91d3618c9
#
_entry.id   c8d13e141af390c7f7d943a91d3618c9
#
_cell.length_a   1.000
_cell.length_b   1.000
_cell.length_c   1.000
_cell.angle_alpha   90.00
_cell.angle_beta   90.00
_cell.angle_gamma   90.00
#
_symmetry.space_group_name_H-M   'P 1'
#
loop_
_entity.id
_entity.type
_entity.pdbx_description
1 polymer ?
#
loop_
_entity_poly.entity_id
_entity_poly.type
_entity_poly.pdbx_seq_one_letter_code
_entity_poly.pdbx_strand_id
1 'polypeptide(L)'
;MSPGFDDPFHYYPGKVYLSHPIKIPYLYFNALLHDPVWGKKPLVKAHMQGVNGKPVTCEEYEALKRMIKQRDPRFDLNKLPNPPLYSQFYREDLQTEKDIEEMLLNPLLEKLGYNIKKEFVRQFPIRMGRGIRYYPDYALHASGKNGGEHADFIWEAKYRIPTKKQLLEDFGQAKSYAMRLGTNGVGLVSMEGIWVVAAEDHFNFEKLKKYSWEELEDPEIFAELKSFLYKLAKPKR
;
A
#
# COMPACT_ATOMS: atom_id res chain seq x y z
N MET A 1 -24.09 -1.50 21.82
CA MET A 1 -24.72 -0.41 21.04
C MET A 1 -23.80 0.78 21.10
N SER A 2 -23.32 1.26 19.97
CA SER A 2 -22.60 2.52 19.92
C SER A 2 -23.63 3.62 19.90
N PRO A 3 -23.79 4.39 21.00
CA PRO A 3 -24.74 5.50 21.00
C PRO A 3 -24.25 6.52 19.98
N GLY A 4 -25.10 6.90 19.07
CA GLY A 4 -24.85 7.96 18.11
C GLY A 4 -24.78 7.55 16.64
N PHE A 5 -24.74 6.25 16.32
CA PHE A 5 -24.76 5.79 14.93
C PHE A 5 -26.15 5.46 14.40
N ASP A 6 -27.15 5.42 15.26
CA ASP A 6 -28.55 5.27 14.89
C ASP A 6 -29.31 6.61 14.85
N ASP A 7 -28.59 7.74 14.87
CA ASP A 7 -29.19 9.05 14.75
C ASP A 7 -29.76 9.23 13.34
N PRO A 8 -31.08 9.42 13.17
CA PRO A 8 -31.72 9.57 11.87
C PRO A 8 -31.26 10.82 11.10
N PHE A 9 -30.53 11.71 11.71
CA PHE A 9 -29.95 12.90 11.06
C PHE A 9 -28.57 12.63 10.42
N HIS A 10 -27.98 11.45 10.65
CA HIS A 10 -26.72 11.08 10.02
C HIS A 10 -26.97 10.35 8.70
N TYR A 11 -26.98 11.09 7.62
CA TYR A 11 -27.06 10.56 6.26
C TYR A 11 -25.74 9.87 5.88
N TYR A 12 -25.61 8.59 6.20
CA TYR A 12 -24.53 7.79 5.68
C TYR A 12 -25.07 6.84 4.62
N PRO A 13 -24.51 6.86 3.39
CA PRO A 13 -24.84 5.88 2.38
C PRO A 13 -24.27 4.47 2.69
N GLY A 14 -23.60 4.29 3.83
CA GLY A 14 -23.02 3.01 4.25
C GLY A 14 -23.16 2.77 5.75
N LYS A 15 -23.33 1.52 6.15
CA LYS A 15 -23.24 1.11 7.55
C LYS A 15 -21.78 1.02 7.95
N VAL A 16 -21.36 1.77 8.98
CA VAL A 16 -20.05 1.57 9.61
C VAL A 16 -20.19 0.40 10.58
N TYR A 17 -19.60 -0.74 10.25
CA TYR A 17 -19.51 -1.88 11.15
C TYR A 17 -18.26 -1.75 12.01
N LEU A 18 -18.42 -1.45 13.28
CA LEU A 18 -17.37 -1.58 14.27
C LEU A 18 -17.41 -3.02 14.81
N SER A 19 -16.57 -3.87 14.27
CA SER A 19 -16.47 -5.27 14.72
C SER A 19 -16.04 -5.37 16.20
N HIS A 20 -15.19 -4.46 16.63
CA HIS A 20 -14.67 -4.39 18.01
C HIS A 20 -14.55 -2.94 18.47
N PRO A 21 -15.59 -2.37 19.13
CA PRO A 21 -15.51 -1.02 19.65
C PRO A 21 -14.46 -0.93 20.77
N ILE A 22 -13.50 -0.02 20.60
CA ILE A 22 -12.46 0.24 21.60
C ILE A 22 -12.84 1.50 22.35
N LYS A 23 -12.99 1.38 23.66
CA LYS A 23 -13.21 2.55 24.53
C LYS A 23 -11.88 3.24 24.75
N ILE A 24 -11.74 4.45 24.21
CA ILE A 24 -10.58 5.31 24.43
C ILE A 24 -10.88 6.37 25.49
N PRO A 25 -9.88 6.95 26.17
CA PRO A 25 -10.06 8.10 27.03
C PRO A 25 -10.66 9.28 26.27
N TYR A 26 -11.54 10.03 26.92
CA TYR A 26 -12.13 11.22 26.33
C TYR A 26 -11.04 12.27 26.04
N LEU A 27 -10.95 12.68 24.77
CA LEU A 27 -10.06 13.75 24.33
C LEU A 27 -10.85 15.05 24.22
N TYR A 28 -10.37 16.10 24.90
CA TYR A 28 -10.99 17.41 24.76
C TYR A 28 -10.71 17.99 23.38
N PHE A 29 -11.70 18.64 22.81
CA PHE A 29 -11.56 19.32 21.52
C PHE A 29 -10.41 20.33 21.52
N ASN A 30 -10.21 21.05 22.60
CA ASN A 30 -9.08 21.97 22.75
C ASN A 30 -7.72 21.29 22.61
N ALA A 31 -7.57 20.03 23.02
CA ALA A 31 -6.33 19.29 22.83
C ALA A 31 -6.05 19.04 21.34
N LEU A 32 -7.09 18.72 20.57
CA LEU A 32 -6.97 18.60 19.10
C LEU A 32 -6.64 19.95 18.45
N LEU A 33 -7.28 21.02 18.88
CA LEU A 33 -7.10 22.35 18.30
C LEU A 33 -5.67 22.89 18.50
N HIS A 34 -5.05 22.56 19.63
CA HIS A 34 -3.68 23.00 19.95
C HIS A 34 -2.60 22.00 19.54
N ASP A 35 -2.98 20.82 19.05
CA ASP A 35 -1.99 19.86 18.53
C ASP A 35 -1.38 20.38 17.22
N PRO A 36 -0.05 20.29 17.03
CA PRO A 36 0.61 20.81 15.84
C PRO A 36 0.20 20.09 14.54
N VAL A 37 -0.32 18.89 14.62
CA VAL A 37 -0.81 18.10 13.48
C VAL A 37 -2.29 18.35 13.26
N TRP A 38 -3.12 18.03 14.27
CA TRP A 38 -4.58 18.15 14.17
C TRP A 38 -5.07 19.58 14.06
N GLY A 39 -4.46 20.53 14.76
CA GLY A 39 -4.87 21.94 14.75
C GLY A 39 -4.69 22.63 13.39
N LYS A 40 -3.90 22.08 12.50
CA LYS A 40 -3.74 22.59 11.13
C LYS A 40 -4.89 22.18 10.20
N LYS A 41 -5.63 21.11 10.54
CA LYS A 41 -6.70 20.60 9.68
C LYS A 41 -7.87 21.56 9.58
N PRO A 42 -8.36 21.82 8.35
CA PRO A 42 -9.59 22.60 8.15
C PRO A 42 -10.77 22.04 8.95
N LEU A 43 -10.82 20.73 9.09
CA LEU A 43 -11.83 19.98 9.81
C LEU A 43 -11.88 20.31 11.30
N VAL A 44 -10.72 20.38 11.97
CA VAL A 44 -10.62 20.77 13.38
C VAL A 44 -11.02 22.22 13.53
N LYS A 45 -10.60 23.10 12.59
CA LYS A 45 -11.01 24.50 12.54
C LYS A 45 -12.51 24.67 12.35
N ALA A 46 -13.15 23.75 11.63
CA ALA A 46 -14.60 23.71 11.44
C ALA A 46 -15.35 22.96 12.56
N HIS A 47 -14.77 22.87 13.76
CA HIS A 47 -15.36 22.19 14.92
C HIS A 47 -15.79 20.74 14.62
N MET A 48 -15.00 20.03 13.81
CA MET A 48 -15.25 18.64 13.41
C MET A 48 -16.55 18.44 12.60
N GLN A 49 -17.14 19.48 12.06
CA GLN A 49 -18.29 19.36 11.18
C GLN A 49 -17.88 18.73 9.86
N GLY A 50 -18.64 17.76 9.41
CA GLY A 50 -18.37 17.03 8.15
C GLY A 50 -17.19 16.03 8.22
N VAL A 51 -16.79 15.59 9.39
CA VAL A 51 -15.64 14.68 9.65
C VAL A 51 -15.91 13.25 9.26
N ASN A 52 -17.15 12.91 9.12
CA ASN A 52 -17.58 11.53 9.06
C ASN A 52 -16.94 10.81 7.85
N GLY A 53 -16.24 9.72 8.13
CA GLY A 53 -15.65 8.85 7.12
C GLY A 53 -14.39 9.41 6.44
N LYS A 54 -13.75 10.45 6.97
CA LYS A 54 -12.46 10.89 6.44
C LYS A 54 -11.33 10.02 6.99
N PRO A 55 -10.40 9.56 6.14
CA PRO A 55 -9.25 8.80 6.58
C PRO A 55 -8.34 9.64 7.49
N VAL A 56 -7.66 8.98 8.39
CA VAL A 56 -6.67 9.55 9.30
C VAL A 56 -5.29 9.17 8.81
N THR A 57 -4.40 10.14 8.63
CA THR A 57 -3.02 9.87 8.23
C THR A 57 -2.23 9.20 9.35
N CYS A 58 -1.09 8.58 9.04
CA CYS A 58 -0.20 8.04 10.07
C CYS A 58 0.24 9.09 11.08
N GLU A 59 0.62 10.26 10.61
CA GLU A 59 1.04 11.37 11.47
C GLU A 59 -0.07 11.78 12.44
N GLU A 60 -1.31 11.84 11.95
CA GLU A 60 -2.50 12.13 12.74
C GLU A 60 -2.83 11.03 13.75
N TYR A 61 -2.67 9.78 13.32
CA TYR A 61 -2.87 8.63 14.18
C TYR A 61 -1.83 8.59 15.30
N GLU A 62 -0.56 8.84 15.00
CA GLU A 62 0.50 8.94 16.01
C GLU A 62 0.26 10.14 16.96
N ALA A 63 -0.25 11.25 16.44
CA ALA A 63 -0.65 12.38 17.28
C ALA A 63 -1.80 12.01 18.23
N LEU A 64 -2.82 11.26 17.74
CA LEU A 64 -3.89 10.73 18.59
C LEU A 64 -3.34 9.80 19.68
N LYS A 65 -2.44 8.89 19.36
CA LYS A 65 -1.81 8.00 20.36
C LYS A 65 -1.08 8.80 21.43
N ARG A 66 -0.35 9.83 21.06
CA ARG A 66 0.30 10.74 22.02
C ARG A 66 -0.71 11.42 22.95
N MET A 67 -1.78 11.98 22.40
CA MET A 67 -2.83 12.64 23.18
C MET A 67 -3.55 11.67 24.12
N ILE A 68 -3.84 10.45 23.67
CA ILE A 68 -4.42 9.39 24.50
C ILE A 68 -3.49 9.08 25.68
N LYS A 69 -2.18 8.91 25.42
CA LYS A 69 -1.20 8.64 26.49
C LYS A 69 -1.02 9.82 27.46
N GLN A 70 -1.08 11.04 26.98
CA GLN A 70 -1.05 12.24 27.83
C GLN A 70 -2.28 12.30 28.72
N ARG A 71 -3.44 11.92 28.21
CA ARG A 71 -4.70 11.93 28.94
C ARG A 71 -4.82 10.80 29.95
N ASP A 72 -4.39 9.61 29.56
CA ASP A 72 -4.35 8.41 30.39
C ASP A 72 -3.04 7.64 30.17
N PRO A 73 -2.04 7.87 31.02
CA PRO A 73 -0.76 7.17 30.93
C PRO A 73 -0.85 5.64 31.07
N ARG A 74 -1.95 5.12 31.64
CA ARG A 74 -2.18 3.69 31.84
C ARG A 74 -2.85 3.02 30.64
N PHE A 75 -3.38 3.80 29.69
CA PHE A 75 -4.06 3.24 28.52
C PHE A 75 -3.08 2.40 27.69
N ASP A 76 -3.50 1.16 27.41
CA ASP A 76 -2.73 0.27 26.54
C ASP A 76 -2.95 0.60 25.06
N LEU A 77 -1.96 1.21 24.42
CA LEU A 77 -2.02 1.60 23.02
C LEU A 77 -2.08 0.40 22.05
N ASN A 78 -1.69 -0.81 22.51
CA ASN A 78 -1.79 -2.00 21.66
C ASN A 78 -3.24 -2.44 21.42
N LYS A 79 -4.19 -1.90 22.21
CA LYS A 79 -5.62 -2.07 21.96
C LYS A 79 -6.14 -1.26 20.77
N LEU A 80 -5.40 -0.26 20.35
CA LEU A 80 -5.77 0.51 19.16
C LEU A 80 -5.47 -0.30 17.90
N PRO A 81 -6.32 -0.22 16.86
CA PRO A 81 -6.04 -0.90 15.60
C PRO A 81 -4.74 -0.37 15.01
N ASN A 82 -3.96 -1.26 14.39
CA ASN A 82 -2.89 -0.77 13.54
C ASN A 82 -3.51 0.00 12.37
N PRO A 83 -2.99 1.18 12.05
CA PRO A 83 -3.46 1.89 10.87
C PRO A 83 -3.26 0.98 9.65
N PRO A 84 -4.23 0.91 8.75
CA PRO A 84 -4.08 0.16 7.52
C PRO A 84 -2.90 0.70 6.72
N LEU A 85 -2.28 -0.15 5.92
CA LEU A 85 -1.05 0.16 5.21
C LEU A 85 -1.18 1.39 4.32
N TYR A 86 -2.32 1.56 3.69
CA TYR A 86 -2.59 2.62 2.74
C TYR A 86 -3.38 3.80 3.33
N SER A 87 -3.90 3.72 4.58
CA SER A 87 -4.45 4.91 5.26
C SER A 87 -3.38 5.96 5.52
N GLN A 88 -2.12 5.60 5.25
CA GLN A 88 -0.99 6.52 5.33
C GLN A 88 -1.02 7.55 4.19
N PHE A 89 -1.77 7.28 3.09
CA PHE A 89 -1.69 8.09 1.89
C PHE A 89 -3.07 8.53 1.44
N TYR A 90 -3.30 9.85 1.42
CA TYR A 90 -4.39 10.40 0.65
C TYR A 90 -4.12 10.08 -0.81
N ARG A 91 -5.02 9.32 -1.45
CA ARG A 91 -4.92 9.05 -2.89
C ARG A 91 -4.93 10.33 -3.73
N GLU A 92 -5.51 11.40 -3.18
CA GLU A 92 -5.56 12.73 -3.79
C GLU A 92 -4.18 13.39 -3.88
N ASP A 93 -3.22 12.98 -3.06
CA ASP A 93 -1.85 13.49 -3.07
C ASP A 93 -0.94 12.76 -4.07
N LEU A 94 -1.39 11.61 -4.61
CA LEU A 94 -0.62 10.83 -5.58
C LEU A 94 -0.91 11.35 -6.99
N GLN A 95 0.13 11.78 -7.70
CA GLN A 95 0.01 12.37 -9.03
C GLN A 95 0.90 11.72 -10.09
N THR A 96 1.89 10.94 -9.67
CA THR A 96 2.92 10.38 -10.56
C THR A 96 3.19 8.91 -10.27
N GLU A 97 3.81 8.19 -11.23
CA GLU A 97 4.32 6.82 -11.00
C GLU A 97 5.31 6.78 -9.84
N LYS A 98 6.12 7.83 -9.70
CA LYS A 98 7.08 7.94 -8.60
C LYS A 98 6.38 7.99 -7.24
N ASP A 99 5.23 8.65 -7.13
CA ASP A 99 4.45 8.65 -5.89
C ASP A 99 3.92 7.25 -5.58
N ILE A 100 3.49 6.50 -6.60
CA ILE A 100 3.07 5.09 -6.45
C ILE A 100 4.23 4.25 -5.92
N GLU A 101 5.42 4.40 -6.49
CA GLU A 101 6.62 3.71 -6.03
C GLU A 101 6.96 4.04 -4.57
N GLU A 102 7.07 5.33 -4.25
CA GLU A 102 7.57 5.78 -2.95
C GLU A 102 6.54 5.67 -1.84
N MET A 103 5.27 5.92 -2.15
CA MET A 103 4.22 6.04 -1.15
C MET A 103 3.36 4.78 -1.01
N LEU A 104 3.32 3.90 -2.00
CA LEU A 104 2.55 2.65 -1.95
C LEU A 104 3.43 1.41 -2.01
N LEU A 105 4.26 1.27 -3.05
CA LEU A 105 5.04 0.06 -3.26
C LEU A 105 6.12 -0.12 -2.19
N ASN A 106 6.92 0.90 -1.91
CA ASN A 106 7.99 0.80 -0.92
C ASN A 106 7.48 0.40 0.47
N PRO A 107 6.46 1.07 1.05
CA PRO A 107 5.90 0.67 2.34
C PRO A 107 5.32 -0.75 2.33
N LEU A 108 4.68 -1.16 1.23
CA LEU A 108 4.17 -2.52 1.07
C LEU A 108 5.32 -3.55 1.13
N LEU A 109 6.39 -3.33 0.37
CA LEU A 109 7.53 -4.23 0.33
C LEU A 109 8.25 -4.32 1.69
N GLU A 110 8.41 -3.21 2.40
CA GLU A 110 8.98 -3.18 3.75
C GLU A 110 8.11 -3.96 4.74
N LYS A 111 6.79 -3.79 4.69
CA LYS A 111 5.86 -4.54 5.56
C LYS A 111 5.83 -6.03 5.20
N LEU A 112 6.02 -6.37 3.95
CA LEU A 112 6.21 -7.75 3.53
C LEU A 112 7.54 -8.34 4.04
N GLY A 113 8.46 -7.51 4.53
CA GLY A 113 9.72 -7.92 5.14
C GLY A 113 10.93 -7.83 4.23
N TYR A 114 10.81 -7.18 3.08
CA TYR A 114 11.95 -6.94 2.19
C TYR A 114 12.76 -5.71 2.61
N ASN A 115 14.05 -5.77 2.42
CA ASN A 115 14.92 -4.61 2.54
C ASN A 115 15.13 -3.98 1.16
N ILE A 116 14.38 -2.90 0.88
CA ILE A 116 14.37 -2.27 -0.45
C ILE A 116 15.78 -1.86 -0.90
N LYS A 117 16.57 -1.28 -0.01
CA LYS A 117 17.91 -0.78 -0.34
C LYS A 117 18.93 -1.88 -0.63
N LYS A 118 18.72 -3.09 -0.14
CA LYS A 118 19.66 -4.21 -0.28
C LYS A 118 19.23 -5.26 -1.28
N GLU A 119 17.92 -5.47 -1.41
CA GLU A 119 17.37 -6.59 -2.15
C GLU A 119 16.82 -6.17 -3.52
N PHE A 120 16.45 -4.91 -3.69
CA PHE A 120 15.95 -4.38 -4.95
C PHE A 120 16.95 -3.49 -5.67
N VAL A 121 17.02 -3.66 -6.98
CA VAL A 121 17.69 -2.72 -7.87
C VAL A 121 16.61 -1.95 -8.63
N ARG A 122 16.60 -0.63 -8.46
CA ARG A 122 15.70 0.26 -9.21
C ARG A 122 16.27 0.49 -10.60
N GLN A 123 15.38 0.56 -11.59
CA GLN A 123 15.75 0.82 -12.99
C GLN A 123 16.88 -0.09 -13.46
N PHE A 124 16.72 -1.42 -13.21
CA PHE A 124 17.75 -2.39 -13.55
C PHE A 124 17.88 -2.53 -15.08
N PRO A 125 19.08 -2.27 -15.66
CA PRO A 125 19.25 -2.25 -17.12
C PRO A 125 19.17 -3.65 -17.71
N ILE A 126 18.16 -3.91 -18.52
CA ILE A 126 17.98 -5.16 -19.27
C ILE A 126 18.35 -4.93 -20.73
N ARG A 127 19.19 -5.77 -21.29
CA ARG A 127 19.51 -5.73 -22.72
C ARG A 127 18.45 -6.51 -23.53
N MET A 128 17.74 -5.78 -24.42
CA MET A 128 16.69 -6.32 -25.30
C MET A 128 17.12 -6.18 -26.77
N GLY A 129 18.20 -6.85 -27.16
CA GLY A 129 18.73 -6.76 -28.52
C GLY A 129 19.98 -5.86 -28.66
N ARG A 130 20.35 -5.48 -29.90
CA ARG A 130 21.53 -4.69 -30.17
C ARG A 130 21.30 -3.21 -29.80
N GLY A 131 21.94 -2.77 -28.69
CA GLY A 131 21.96 -1.36 -28.29
C GLY A 131 20.71 -0.88 -27.54
N ILE A 132 19.65 -1.67 -27.43
CA ILE A 132 18.40 -1.31 -26.74
C ILE A 132 18.46 -1.82 -25.31
N ARG A 133 18.19 -0.93 -24.35
CA ARG A 133 18.04 -1.26 -22.94
C ARG A 133 16.65 -0.85 -22.46
N TYR A 134 16.08 -1.69 -21.61
CA TYR A 134 14.84 -1.42 -20.87
C TYR A 134 15.12 -1.47 -19.38
N TYR A 135 14.26 -0.86 -18.58
CA TYR A 135 14.50 -0.64 -17.17
C TYR A 135 13.21 -0.91 -16.41
N PRO A 136 13.01 -2.14 -15.87
CA PRO A 136 11.91 -2.36 -14.92
C PRO A 136 12.11 -1.49 -13.68
N ASP A 137 11.04 -1.01 -13.09
CA ASP A 137 11.12 -0.08 -11.97
C ASP A 137 11.82 -0.69 -10.77
N TYR A 138 11.49 -1.94 -10.43
CA TYR A 138 12.14 -2.68 -9.35
C TYR A 138 12.45 -4.12 -9.78
N ALA A 139 13.69 -4.53 -9.59
CA ALA A 139 14.14 -5.91 -9.79
C ALA A 139 14.69 -6.48 -8.48
N LEU A 140 14.05 -7.53 -7.97
CA LEU A 140 14.40 -8.20 -6.72
C LEU A 140 15.53 -9.20 -6.96
N HIS A 141 16.56 -9.14 -6.14
CA HIS A 141 17.77 -9.97 -6.23
C HIS A 141 18.42 -9.95 -7.61
N ALA A 142 18.36 -8.79 -8.26
CA ALA A 142 18.89 -8.62 -9.60
C ALA A 142 20.39 -8.83 -9.66
N SER A 143 20.85 -9.50 -10.71
CA SER A 143 22.25 -9.81 -10.94
C SER A 143 22.57 -9.95 -12.43
N GLY A 144 23.85 -9.99 -12.75
CA GLY A 144 24.31 -10.18 -14.12
C GLY A 144 24.38 -8.89 -14.94
N LYS A 145 24.95 -9.01 -16.16
CA LYS A 145 25.13 -7.92 -17.13
C LYS A 145 25.39 -8.48 -18.52
N ASN A 146 25.30 -7.63 -19.54
CA ASN A 146 25.69 -7.95 -20.92
C ASN A 146 24.98 -9.17 -21.54
N GLY A 147 23.70 -9.36 -21.23
CA GLY A 147 22.90 -10.44 -21.77
C GLY A 147 22.66 -11.59 -20.80
N GLY A 148 23.34 -11.60 -19.66
CA GLY A 148 23.13 -12.56 -18.56
C GLY A 148 22.39 -11.96 -17.35
N GLU A 149 21.57 -10.93 -17.60
CA GLU A 149 20.78 -10.31 -16.53
C GLU A 149 19.69 -11.28 -16.04
N HIS A 150 19.52 -11.30 -14.71
CA HIS A 150 18.53 -12.13 -14.01
C HIS A 150 17.95 -11.37 -12.81
N ALA A 151 16.72 -11.69 -12.43
CA ALA A 151 16.10 -11.26 -11.18
C ALA A 151 15.09 -12.32 -10.70
N ASP A 152 14.84 -12.40 -9.40
CA ASP A 152 13.85 -13.34 -8.88
C ASP A 152 12.42 -12.87 -9.11
N PHE A 153 12.18 -11.56 -9.03
CA PHE A 153 10.87 -10.95 -9.23
C PHE A 153 11.05 -9.51 -9.73
N ILE A 154 10.08 -8.98 -10.46
CA ILE A 154 10.03 -7.57 -10.84
C ILE A 154 8.71 -6.94 -10.49
N TRP A 155 8.77 -5.64 -10.21
CA TRP A 155 7.60 -4.77 -10.10
C TRP A 155 7.69 -3.68 -11.15
N GLU A 156 6.52 -3.37 -11.72
CA GLU A 156 6.32 -2.25 -12.62
C GLU A 156 5.25 -1.34 -12.02
N ALA A 157 5.55 -0.07 -11.85
CA ALA A 157 4.66 0.93 -11.29
C ALA A 157 3.95 1.68 -12.42
N LYS A 158 2.67 1.96 -12.21
CA LYS A 158 1.87 2.83 -13.07
C LYS A 158 1.06 3.78 -12.21
N TYR A 159 0.93 5.01 -12.64
CA TYR A 159 0.12 5.96 -11.91
C TYR A 159 -1.31 5.46 -11.77
N ARG A 160 -1.93 5.03 -12.89
CA ARG A 160 -3.29 4.46 -12.93
C ARG A 160 -3.42 3.33 -13.93
N ILE A 161 -4.24 2.35 -13.57
CA ILE A 161 -4.66 1.24 -14.46
C ILE A 161 -6.19 1.15 -14.43
N PRO A 162 -6.91 2.13 -15.01
CA PRO A 162 -8.36 2.25 -14.85
C PRO A 162 -9.17 1.25 -15.68
N THR A 163 -8.56 0.64 -16.70
CA THR A 163 -9.27 -0.26 -17.62
C THR A 163 -8.56 -1.59 -17.83
N LYS A 164 -9.33 -2.64 -18.19
CA LYS A 164 -8.75 -3.95 -18.56
C LYS A 164 -7.81 -3.84 -19.77
N LYS A 165 -8.09 -2.93 -20.71
CA LYS A 165 -7.21 -2.70 -21.87
C LYS A 165 -5.86 -2.17 -21.43
N GLN A 166 -5.84 -1.14 -20.59
CA GLN A 166 -4.59 -0.59 -20.05
C GLN A 166 -3.83 -1.65 -19.24
N LEU A 167 -4.52 -2.40 -18.38
CA LEU A 167 -3.91 -3.48 -17.62
C LEU A 167 -3.25 -4.53 -18.53
N LEU A 168 -3.88 -4.88 -19.65
CA LEU A 168 -3.31 -5.83 -20.60
C LEU A 168 -2.03 -5.29 -21.29
N GLU A 169 -2.01 -4.00 -21.64
CA GLU A 169 -0.86 -3.32 -22.23
C GLU A 169 0.31 -3.26 -21.24
N ASP A 170 0.06 -2.75 -20.03
CA ASP A 170 1.07 -2.62 -18.96
C ASP A 170 1.61 -3.99 -18.52
N PHE A 171 0.71 -4.99 -18.41
CA PHE A 171 1.09 -6.36 -18.12
C PHE A 171 1.94 -6.97 -19.24
N GLY A 172 1.63 -6.69 -20.50
CA GLY A 172 2.43 -7.14 -21.65
C GLY A 172 3.87 -6.63 -21.59
N GLN A 173 4.05 -5.38 -21.20
CA GLN A 173 5.36 -4.77 -20.96
C GLN A 173 6.10 -5.48 -19.82
N ALA A 174 5.48 -5.56 -18.64
CA ALA A 174 6.07 -6.18 -17.46
C ALA A 174 6.40 -7.66 -17.70
N LYS A 175 5.50 -8.42 -18.35
CA LYS A 175 5.74 -9.81 -18.76
C LYS A 175 6.98 -9.94 -19.66
N SER A 176 7.17 -9.04 -20.61
CA SER A 176 8.34 -9.10 -21.50
C SER A 176 9.66 -8.96 -20.73
N TYR A 177 9.68 -8.08 -19.71
CA TYR A 177 10.83 -7.95 -18.81
C TYR A 177 11.03 -9.19 -17.95
N ALA A 178 9.94 -9.71 -17.37
CA ALA A 178 9.97 -10.92 -16.54
C ALA A 178 10.51 -12.12 -17.30
N MET A 179 10.03 -12.36 -18.52
CA MET A 179 10.51 -13.44 -19.39
C MET A 179 11.99 -13.26 -19.75
N ARG A 180 12.41 -12.03 -20.04
CA ARG A 180 13.82 -11.75 -20.39
C ARG A 180 14.76 -11.95 -19.21
N LEU A 181 14.33 -11.64 -18.00
CA LEU A 181 15.11 -11.81 -16.77
C LEU A 181 15.00 -13.22 -16.18
N GLY A 182 14.11 -14.07 -16.70
CA GLY A 182 13.85 -15.41 -16.16
C GLY A 182 13.31 -15.35 -14.72
N THR A 183 12.42 -14.38 -14.42
CA THR A 183 11.89 -14.22 -13.08
C THR A 183 10.90 -15.31 -12.70
N ASN A 184 10.75 -15.57 -11.40
CA ASN A 184 9.73 -16.47 -10.85
C ASN A 184 8.33 -15.84 -10.84
N GLY A 185 8.22 -14.52 -11.00
CA GLY A 185 6.96 -13.81 -11.05
C GLY A 185 7.11 -12.35 -11.40
N VAL A 186 5.99 -11.69 -11.61
CA VAL A 186 5.89 -10.27 -11.95
C VAL A 186 4.71 -9.63 -11.22
N GLY A 187 4.89 -8.38 -10.80
CA GLY A 187 3.85 -7.56 -10.20
C GLY A 187 3.70 -6.21 -10.91
N LEU A 188 2.46 -5.75 -10.96
CA LEU A 188 2.10 -4.37 -11.29
C LEU A 188 1.57 -3.69 -10.03
N VAL A 189 1.80 -2.40 -9.92
CA VAL A 189 1.27 -1.57 -8.83
C VAL A 189 0.73 -0.25 -9.38
N SER A 190 -0.43 0.16 -8.88
CA SER A 190 -1.04 1.45 -9.22
C SER A 190 -1.91 1.99 -8.09
N MET A 191 -2.57 3.13 -8.31
CA MET A 191 -3.58 3.66 -7.39
C MET A 191 -4.74 2.67 -7.12
N GLU A 192 -5.06 1.79 -8.06
CA GLU A 192 -6.17 0.85 -7.98
C GLU A 192 -5.81 -0.44 -7.21
N GLY A 193 -4.53 -0.64 -6.86
CA GLY A 193 -4.07 -1.84 -6.16
C GLY A 193 -2.84 -2.46 -6.79
N ILE A 194 -2.67 -3.75 -6.54
CA ILE A 194 -1.58 -4.55 -7.09
C ILE A 194 -2.11 -5.74 -7.88
N TRP A 195 -1.35 -6.19 -8.85
CA TRP A 195 -1.60 -7.40 -9.63
C TRP A 195 -0.33 -8.24 -9.66
N VAL A 196 -0.44 -9.52 -9.40
CA VAL A 196 0.71 -10.43 -9.37
C VAL A 196 0.40 -11.73 -10.08
N VAL A 197 1.41 -12.29 -10.73
CA VAL A 197 1.33 -13.61 -11.35
C VAL A 197 2.68 -14.33 -11.29
N ALA A 198 2.65 -15.65 -11.16
CA ALA A 198 3.83 -16.50 -11.13
C ALA A 198 4.26 -16.92 -12.55
N ALA A 199 5.56 -17.24 -12.70
CA ALA A 199 6.09 -17.83 -13.93
C ALA A 199 5.54 -19.25 -14.16
N GLU A 200 5.26 -20.01 -13.10
CA GLU A 200 4.64 -21.34 -13.20
C GLU A 200 3.26 -21.32 -13.89
N ASP A 201 2.56 -20.19 -13.81
CA ASP A 201 1.33 -19.92 -14.55
C ASP A 201 1.59 -19.42 -15.98
N HIS A 202 2.83 -19.50 -16.48
CA HIS A 202 3.26 -18.99 -17.79
C HIS A 202 2.98 -17.50 -18.01
N PHE A 203 2.98 -16.70 -16.94
CA PHE A 203 2.57 -15.30 -16.98
C PHE A 203 1.24 -15.12 -17.73
N ASN A 204 0.26 -15.98 -17.43
CA ASN A 204 -1.05 -15.92 -18.06
C ASN A 204 -1.86 -14.76 -17.46
N PHE A 205 -2.36 -13.86 -18.31
CA PHE A 205 -3.18 -12.73 -17.91
C PHE A 205 -4.43 -13.14 -17.11
N GLU A 206 -5.07 -14.26 -17.47
CA GLU A 206 -6.27 -14.75 -16.77
C GLU A 206 -5.96 -15.35 -15.37
N LYS A 207 -4.69 -15.54 -15.05
CA LYS A 207 -4.20 -15.97 -13.73
C LYS A 207 -3.68 -14.82 -12.87
N LEU A 208 -3.76 -13.59 -13.39
CA LEU A 208 -3.32 -12.42 -12.69
C LEU A 208 -4.19 -12.19 -11.45
N LYS A 209 -3.61 -12.31 -10.26
CA LYS A 209 -4.30 -12.05 -9.00
C LYS A 209 -4.29 -10.56 -8.73
N LYS A 210 -5.46 -10.00 -8.45
CA LYS A 210 -5.60 -8.61 -8.03
C LYS A 210 -5.82 -8.53 -6.53
N TYR A 211 -5.21 -7.54 -5.90
CA TYR A 211 -5.47 -7.11 -4.53
C TYR A 211 -5.66 -5.60 -4.54
N SER A 212 -6.82 -5.13 -4.13
CA SER A 212 -7.01 -3.70 -3.89
C SER A 212 -6.30 -3.29 -2.60
N TRP A 213 -6.05 -2.00 -2.45
CA TRP A 213 -5.43 -1.49 -1.22
C TRP A 213 -6.34 -1.73 -0.02
N GLU A 214 -7.66 -1.69 -0.20
CA GLU A 214 -8.67 -1.99 0.81
C GLU A 214 -8.61 -3.45 1.27
N GLU A 215 -8.49 -4.39 0.33
CA GLU A 215 -8.38 -5.83 0.64
C GLU A 215 -7.08 -6.14 1.41
N LEU A 216 -5.98 -5.43 1.12
CA LEU A 216 -4.71 -5.61 1.83
C LEU A 216 -4.72 -5.13 3.29
N GLU A 217 -5.81 -4.48 3.76
CA GLU A 217 -6.04 -4.22 5.19
C GLU A 217 -6.39 -5.48 5.95
N ASP A 218 -7.01 -6.44 5.28
CA ASP A 218 -7.36 -7.71 5.88
C ASP A 218 -6.08 -8.53 6.12
N PRO A 219 -5.80 -8.91 7.39
CA PRO A 219 -4.60 -9.68 7.72
C PRO A 219 -4.50 -11.03 6.99
N GLU A 220 -5.63 -11.66 6.67
CA GLU A 220 -5.65 -12.94 5.96
C GLU A 220 -5.27 -12.75 4.49
N ILE A 221 -5.84 -11.74 3.83
CA ILE A 221 -5.49 -11.39 2.44
C ILE A 221 -4.04 -10.92 2.34
N PHE A 222 -3.59 -10.10 3.30
CA PHE A 222 -2.18 -9.69 3.37
C PHE A 222 -1.24 -10.90 3.55
N ALA A 223 -1.61 -11.85 4.40
CA ALA A 223 -0.85 -13.07 4.61
C ALA A 223 -0.83 -13.97 3.36
N GLU A 224 -1.94 -14.02 2.59
CA GLU A 224 -2.02 -14.70 1.30
C GLU A 224 -1.01 -14.10 0.31
N LEU A 225 -1.04 -12.77 0.12
CA LEU A 225 -0.08 -12.07 -0.73
C LEU A 225 1.36 -12.35 -0.30
N LYS A 226 1.64 -12.24 0.99
CA LYS A 226 2.98 -12.52 1.54
C LYS A 226 3.42 -13.95 1.26
N SER A 227 2.54 -14.92 1.46
CA SER A 227 2.82 -16.34 1.20
C SER A 227 3.08 -16.56 -0.29
N PHE A 228 2.29 -15.93 -1.16
CA PHE A 228 2.48 -16.00 -2.61
C PHE A 228 3.86 -15.46 -3.02
N LEU A 229 4.19 -14.25 -2.60
CA LEU A 229 5.48 -13.63 -2.94
C LEU A 229 6.67 -14.40 -2.37
N TYR A 230 6.56 -14.94 -1.15
CA TYR A 230 7.64 -15.70 -0.52
C TYR A 230 7.94 -17.04 -1.19
N LYS A 231 6.99 -17.63 -1.92
CA LYS A 231 7.23 -18.80 -2.77
C LYS A 231 8.07 -18.44 -3.99
N LEU A 232 7.90 -17.23 -4.52
CA LEU A 232 8.56 -16.77 -5.74
C LEU A 232 9.92 -16.14 -5.46
N ALA A 233 10.00 -15.34 -4.42
CA ALA A 233 11.19 -14.55 -4.10
C ALA A 233 11.22 -14.16 -2.61
N LYS A 234 11.75 -15.06 -1.77
CA LYS A 234 11.80 -14.84 -0.32
C LYS A 234 12.85 -13.79 0.04
N PRO A 235 12.57 -12.88 1.02
CA PRO A 235 13.58 -11.96 1.55
C PRO A 235 14.83 -12.68 2.02
N LYS A 236 16.00 -12.13 1.70
CA LYS A 236 17.28 -12.63 2.23
C LYS A 236 17.45 -12.10 3.67
N ARG A 237 17.71 -13.00 4.59
CA ARG A 237 17.97 -12.67 6.00
C ARG A 237 19.35 -12.08 6.19
#